data_6b147df080daf88c25464a7c633052ef
#
_entry.id   6b147df080daf88c25464a7c633052ef
#
_cell.length_a   1.000
_cell.length_b   1.000
_cell.length_c   1.000
_cell.angle_alpha   90.00
_cell.angle_beta   90.00
_cell.angle_gamma   90.00
#
_symmetry.space_group_name_H-M   'P 1'
#
loop_
_entity.id
_entity.type
_entity.pdbx_description
1 polymer ?
#
loop_
_entity_poly.entity_id
_entity_poly.type
_entity_poly.pdbx_seq_one_letter_code
_entity_poly.pdbx_strand_id
1 'polypeptide(L)'
;VIRNHRRAAYNAPTDEYERIDVKPQGINAAFAPDYLVKAAQQSWDEALALGEQYGYRNAQTTLIAPTGTIGLVMDCDTTGVEPDFAIVKFKKLAGGGYLKIINNNLPKALRRLGYTESQVGEIERYALGHGTLRGAPTVNPGTLKEKGFTDAEIATIDDEIGKTFDIQFAFNTTTIPRATLERLGFSEDTLXXXXDPKLNILKELGFSKAEIKDANLYIIGTMTTEGAPHLKEEHYAIFDCANRCGSIGTRYIPYKAHVGMMGAVQPFLSGAISKTINMPKNATIEDVAEVNWTSWQYGLNAVAL
;
A
#
# COMPACT_ATOMS: atom_id res chain seq x y z
N VAL A 1 -29.79 -11.44 16.76
CA VAL A 1 -28.76 -10.96 15.81
C VAL A 1 -29.35 -9.85 14.95
N ILE A 2 -30.35 -10.12 14.07
CA ILE A 2 -30.89 -9.15 13.12
C ILE A 2 -31.41 -7.87 13.83
N ARG A 3 -32.15 -8.02 14.94
CA ARG A 3 -32.61 -6.84 15.72
C ARG A 3 -31.46 -5.93 16.14
N ASN A 4 -30.34 -6.50 16.58
CA ASN A 4 -29.18 -5.73 17.00
C ASN A 4 -28.49 -5.04 15.80
N HIS A 5 -28.40 -5.70 14.65
CA HIS A 5 -27.87 -5.05 13.43
C HIS A 5 -28.78 -3.88 13.02
N ARG A 6 -30.08 -4.05 13.10
CA ARG A 6 -31.03 -2.97 12.82
C ARG A 6 -30.83 -1.79 13.80
N ARG A 7 -30.66 -2.08 15.10
CA ARG A 7 -30.39 -1.05 16.10
C ARG A 7 -29.12 -0.26 15.77
N ALA A 8 -28.07 -0.94 15.33
CA ALA A 8 -26.83 -0.30 14.91
C ALA A 8 -27.05 0.62 13.70
N ALA A 9 -27.86 0.20 12.74
CA ALA A 9 -28.20 1.05 11.57
C ALA A 9 -28.99 2.31 11.96
N TYR A 10 -29.73 2.23 13.06
CA TYR A 10 -30.52 3.37 13.59
C TYR A 10 -29.79 4.14 14.68
N ASN A 11 -28.55 3.76 15.00
CA ASN A 11 -27.78 4.36 16.10
C ASN A 11 -28.59 4.35 17.42
N ALA A 12 -29.22 3.23 17.71
CA ALA A 12 -30.09 3.07 18.87
C ALA A 12 -29.28 3.17 20.18
N PRO A 13 -29.93 3.61 21.26
CA PRO A 13 -29.29 3.63 22.60
C PRO A 13 -28.74 2.25 23.01
N THR A 14 -27.66 2.26 23.77
CA THR A 14 -26.94 1.04 24.16
C THR A 14 -27.80 0.07 24.98
N ASP A 15 -28.76 0.58 25.75
CA ASP A 15 -29.66 -0.25 26.59
C ASP A 15 -30.71 -1.01 25.78
N GLU A 16 -30.91 -0.67 24.50
CA GLU A 16 -31.85 -1.39 23.63
C GLU A 16 -31.28 -2.71 23.09
N TYR A 17 -29.95 -2.86 23.07
CA TYR A 17 -29.32 -4.07 22.49
C TYR A 17 -29.60 -5.30 23.36
N GLU A 18 -29.96 -6.40 22.71
CA GLU A 18 -30.38 -7.65 23.34
C GLU A 18 -29.27 -8.69 23.36
N ARG A 19 -29.02 -9.32 24.52
CA ARG A 19 -28.22 -10.52 24.67
C ARG A 19 -26.79 -10.38 24.12
N ILE A 20 -26.20 -9.22 24.26
CA ILE A 20 -24.78 -8.98 23.94
C ILE A 20 -24.17 -8.08 25.04
N ASP A 21 -22.93 -8.40 25.39
CA ASP A 21 -22.20 -7.65 26.42
C ASP A 21 -21.45 -6.47 25.81
N VAL A 22 -20.83 -6.69 24.65
CA VAL A 22 -20.16 -5.62 23.91
C VAL A 22 -21.18 -4.89 23.06
N LYS A 23 -21.45 -3.64 23.39
CA LYS A 23 -22.45 -2.82 22.71
C LYS A 23 -21.83 -2.15 21.50
N PRO A 24 -22.38 -2.35 20.28
CA PRO A 24 -21.84 -1.74 19.08
C PRO A 24 -22.07 -0.23 19.06
N GLN A 25 -21.18 0.47 18.39
CA GLN A 25 -21.42 1.85 17.99
C GLN A 25 -22.27 1.83 16.72
N GLY A 26 -23.36 2.57 16.74
CA GLY A 26 -24.24 2.68 15.58
C GLY A 26 -23.72 3.65 14.53
N ILE A 27 -24.40 3.70 13.40
CA ILE A 27 -24.06 4.64 12.32
C ILE A 27 -24.29 6.07 12.83
N ASN A 28 -23.24 6.89 12.76
CA ASN A 28 -23.36 8.32 13.01
C ASN A 28 -23.72 9.03 11.70
N ALA A 29 -24.99 9.39 11.54
CA ALA A 29 -25.50 10.02 10.33
C ALA A 29 -24.83 11.36 10.00
N ALA A 30 -24.18 12.01 10.98
CA ALA A 30 -23.45 13.26 10.71
C ALA A 30 -22.23 13.04 9.81
N PHE A 31 -21.71 11.83 9.77
CA PHE A 31 -20.51 11.50 9.00
C PHE A 31 -20.75 10.51 7.85
N ALA A 32 -22.01 10.15 7.62
CA ALA A 32 -22.37 9.17 6.57
C ALA A 32 -23.34 9.82 5.56
N PRO A 33 -23.16 9.54 4.25
CA PRO A 33 -24.10 10.06 3.27
C PRO A 33 -25.54 9.56 3.53
N ASP A 34 -26.52 10.44 3.42
CA ASP A 34 -27.93 10.14 3.68
C ASP A 34 -28.42 8.88 2.97
N TYR A 35 -28.03 8.72 1.69
CA TYR A 35 -28.53 7.57 0.91
C TYR A 35 -28.02 6.25 1.46
N LEU A 36 -26.79 6.23 2.02
CA LEU A 36 -26.22 5.00 2.63
C LEU A 36 -26.89 4.71 3.97
N VAL A 37 -27.15 5.74 4.79
CA VAL A 37 -27.86 5.57 6.06
C VAL A 37 -29.26 4.98 5.80
N LYS A 38 -29.99 5.56 4.84
CA LYS A 38 -31.34 5.08 4.47
C LYS A 38 -31.29 3.65 3.94
N ALA A 39 -30.33 3.33 3.09
CA ALA A 39 -30.18 1.97 2.55
C ALA A 39 -29.90 0.94 3.65
N ALA A 40 -29.02 1.29 4.60
CA ALA A 40 -28.73 0.41 5.75
C ALA A 40 -29.99 0.16 6.59
N GLN A 41 -30.70 1.25 6.93
CA GLN A 41 -31.95 1.16 7.72
C GLN A 41 -32.99 0.29 7.01
N GLN A 42 -33.25 0.58 5.73
CA GLN A 42 -34.25 -0.15 4.93
C GLN A 42 -33.90 -1.64 4.81
N SER A 43 -32.64 -1.95 4.56
CA SER A 43 -32.21 -3.36 4.41
C SER A 43 -32.43 -4.15 5.70
N TRP A 44 -32.12 -3.55 6.86
CA TRP A 44 -32.32 -4.24 8.14
C TRP A 44 -33.79 -4.27 8.57
N ASP A 45 -34.60 -3.25 8.20
CA ASP A 45 -36.05 -3.28 8.41
C ASP A 45 -36.69 -4.44 7.65
N GLU A 46 -36.34 -4.58 6.36
CA GLU A 46 -36.82 -5.64 5.49
C GLU A 46 -36.38 -7.02 5.99
N ALA A 47 -35.08 -7.16 6.34
CA ALA A 47 -34.54 -8.41 6.87
C ALA A 47 -35.26 -8.83 8.15
N LEU A 48 -35.57 -7.89 9.05
CA LEU A 48 -36.28 -8.18 10.30
C LEU A 48 -37.73 -8.58 10.01
N ALA A 49 -38.45 -7.81 9.20
CA ALA A 49 -39.87 -8.06 8.89
C ALA A 49 -40.05 -9.45 8.25
N LEU A 50 -39.23 -9.74 7.24
CA LEU A 50 -39.31 -11.04 6.56
C LEU A 50 -38.90 -12.19 7.48
N GLY A 51 -37.87 -11.97 8.27
CA GLY A 51 -37.36 -12.98 9.21
C GLY A 51 -38.34 -13.30 10.34
N GLU A 52 -39.08 -12.32 10.82
CA GLU A 52 -40.11 -12.55 11.85
C GLU A 52 -41.31 -13.29 11.28
N GLN A 53 -41.61 -13.12 9.99
CA GLN A 53 -42.73 -13.80 9.33
C GLN A 53 -42.36 -15.22 8.88
N TYR A 54 -41.18 -15.41 8.26
CA TYR A 54 -40.81 -16.66 7.59
C TYR A 54 -39.64 -17.40 8.22
N GLY A 55 -38.98 -16.79 9.22
CA GLY A 55 -37.75 -17.33 9.82
C GLY A 55 -36.52 -17.02 8.98
N TYR A 56 -35.37 -17.50 9.48
CA TYR A 56 -34.07 -17.30 8.83
C TYR A 56 -33.50 -18.67 8.46
N ARG A 57 -33.04 -18.78 7.23
CA ARG A 57 -32.43 -20.01 6.71
C ARG A 57 -31.04 -20.25 7.27
N ASN A 58 -30.24 -19.20 7.31
CA ASN A 58 -28.82 -19.28 7.65
C ASN A 58 -28.54 -18.63 8.99
N ALA A 59 -27.63 -19.23 9.76
CA ALA A 59 -27.20 -18.68 11.05
C ALA A 59 -26.35 -17.41 10.86
N GLN A 60 -25.54 -17.38 9.80
CA GLN A 60 -24.71 -16.22 9.44
C GLN A 60 -24.88 -15.95 7.94
N THR A 61 -25.05 -14.69 7.59
CA THR A 61 -25.36 -14.30 6.21
C THR A 61 -24.39 -13.27 5.64
N THR A 62 -23.70 -12.52 6.51
CA THR A 62 -22.81 -11.44 6.09
C THR A 62 -21.42 -11.60 6.74
N LEU A 63 -20.39 -11.31 5.96
CA LEU A 63 -18.99 -11.34 6.43
C LEU A 63 -18.15 -10.48 5.49
N ILE A 64 -16.92 -10.22 5.87
CA ILE A 64 -15.95 -9.61 4.95
C ILE A 64 -14.85 -10.64 4.69
N ALA A 65 -14.87 -11.18 3.46
CA ALA A 65 -13.89 -12.14 2.98
C ALA A 65 -12.58 -11.43 2.60
N PRO A 66 -11.45 -12.15 2.49
CA PRO A 66 -10.19 -11.56 2.04
C PRO A 66 -10.27 -11.00 0.61
N THR A 67 -11.02 -11.63 -0.28
CA THR A 67 -11.22 -11.25 -1.69
C THR A 67 -9.91 -11.02 -2.46
N GLY A 68 -8.84 -11.76 -2.13
CA GLY A 68 -7.52 -11.58 -2.72
C GLY A 68 -7.52 -11.77 -4.24
N THR A 69 -7.74 -13.01 -4.68
CA THR A 69 -7.71 -13.35 -6.11
C THR A 69 -8.79 -12.62 -6.90
N ILE A 70 -10.02 -12.58 -6.38
CA ILE A 70 -11.12 -11.92 -7.09
C ILE A 70 -10.90 -10.40 -7.16
N GLY A 71 -10.33 -9.80 -6.11
CA GLY A 71 -9.97 -8.37 -6.12
C GLY A 71 -8.95 -8.07 -7.21
N LEU A 72 -7.92 -8.92 -7.32
CA LEU A 72 -6.89 -8.76 -8.37
C LEU A 72 -7.46 -8.91 -9.77
N VAL A 73 -8.38 -9.89 -9.97
CA VAL A 73 -9.03 -10.09 -11.27
C VAL A 73 -9.87 -8.87 -11.66
N MET A 74 -10.48 -8.21 -10.68
CA MET A 74 -11.33 -7.05 -10.91
C MET A 74 -10.58 -5.72 -10.86
N ASP A 75 -9.23 -5.77 -10.83
CA ASP A 75 -8.35 -4.59 -10.84
C ASP A 75 -8.63 -3.65 -9.66
N CYS A 76 -8.92 -4.23 -8.49
CA CYS A 76 -9.08 -3.45 -7.26
C CYS A 76 -7.72 -3.08 -6.68
N ASP A 77 -7.58 -1.86 -6.19
CA ASP A 77 -6.33 -1.42 -5.53
C ASP A 77 -6.10 -2.15 -4.21
N THR A 78 -7.19 -2.47 -3.49
CA THR A 78 -7.15 -3.15 -2.18
C THR A 78 -8.14 -4.31 -2.18
N THR A 79 -8.06 -5.18 -1.20
CA THR A 79 -8.92 -6.36 -1.08
C THR A 79 -9.65 -6.38 0.28
N GLY A 80 -10.92 -6.76 0.26
CA GLY A 80 -11.73 -6.82 1.47
C GLY A 80 -11.79 -5.45 2.16
N VAL A 81 -11.56 -5.42 3.45
CA VAL A 81 -11.53 -4.19 4.26
C VAL A 81 -10.08 -3.72 4.52
N GLU A 82 -9.11 -4.31 3.82
CA GLU A 82 -7.70 -3.95 4.00
C GLU A 82 -7.44 -2.54 3.47
N PRO A 83 -6.62 -1.72 4.16
CA PRO A 83 -6.07 -0.51 3.55
C PRO A 83 -5.01 -0.91 2.54
N ASP A 84 -4.57 0.01 1.70
CA ASP A 84 -3.49 -0.32 0.77
C ASP A 84 -2.22 -0.68 1.56
N PHE A 85 -1.52 -1.68 1.04
CA PHE A 85 -0.26 -2.17 1.62
C PHE A 85 0.84 -1.12 1.45
N ALA A 86 0.91 -0.52 0.24
CA ALA A 86 1.85 0.54 -0.11
C ALA A 86 1.30 1.30 -1.31
N ILE A 87 1.57 2.61 -1.37
CA ILE A 87 1.04 3.48 -2.43
C ILE A 87 1.61 3.11 -3.81
N VAL A 88 2.86 2.64 -3.85
CA VAL A 88 3.51 2.10 -5.06
C VAL A 88 3.88 0.65 -4.79
N LYS A 89 3.48 -0.24 -5.71
CA LYS A 89 3.66 -1.69 -5.59
C LYS A 89 4.34 -2.26 -6.83
N PHE A 90 5.01 -3.39 -6.66
CA PHE A 90 5.61 -4.15 -7.75
C PHE A 90 4.85 -5.46 -7.93
N LYS A 91 4.32 -5.66 -9.12
CA LYS A 91 3.62 -6.90 -9.49
C LYS A 91 4.57 -7.75 -10.32
N LYS A 92 4.86 -8.95 -9.84
CA LYS A 92 5.70 -9.91 -10.59
C LYS A 92 4.87 -10.46 -11.76
N LEU A 93 5.43 -10.41 -12.95
CA LEU A 93 4.77 -10.87 -14.17
C LEU A 93 5.03 -12.35 -14.40
N ALA A 94 4.06 -13.06 -14.98
CA ALA A 94 4.17 -14.49 -15.28
C ALA A 94 5.34 -14.80 -16.22
N GLY A 95 5.64 -13.88 -17.15
CA GLY A 95 6.76 -14.00 -18.07
C GLY A 95 8.11 -13.51 -17.54
N GLY A 96 8.16 -13.19 -16.26
CA GLY A 96 9.35 -12.59 -15.63
C GLY A 96 9.28 -11.07 -15.61
N GLY A 97 10.13 -10.44 -14.79
CA GLY A 97 10.14 -8.99 -14.61
C GLY A 97 9.06 -8.51 -13.64
N TYR A 98 9.02 -7.21 -13.42
CA TYR A 98 8.11 -6.54 -12.50
C TYR A 98 7.43 -5.37 -13.18
N LEU A 99 6.15 -5.21 -12.89
CA LEU A 99 5.37 -4.03 -13.28
C LEU A 99 5.19 -3.16 -12.04
N LYS A 100 5.61 -1.91 -12.13
CA LYS A 100 5.41 -0.92 -11.07
C LYS A 100 4.03 -0.30 -11.24
N ILE A 101 3.22 -0.32 -10.20
CA ILE A 101 1.87 0.25 -10.21
C ILE A 101 1.68 1.19 -9.02
N ILE A 102 1.00 2.29 -9.25
CA ILE A 102 0.59 3.21 -8.20
C ILE A 102 -0.91 3.02 -7.95
N ASN A 103 -1.35 3.29 -6.72
CA ASN A 103 -2.77 3.19 -6.37
C ASN A 103 -3.60 4.10 -7.28
N ASN A 104 -4.57 3.53 -7.99
CA ASN A 104 -5.43 4.22 -8.98
C ASN A 104 -6.31 5.31 -8.35
N ASN A 105 -6.49 5.27 -7.03
CA ASN A 105 -7.29 6.28 -6.33
C ASN A 105 -6.47 7.47 -5.87
N LEU A 106 -5.14 7.40 -5.93
CA LEU A 106 -4.28 8.53 -5.55
C LEU A 106 -4.61 9.80 -6.35
N PRO A 107 -4.57 9.78 -7.70
CA PRO A 107 -4.89 11.01 -8.45
C PRO A 107 -6.33 11.47 -8.23
N LYS A 108 -7.29 10.55 -8.05
CA LYS A 108 -8.69 10.91 -7.77
C LYS A 108 -8.81 11.65 -6.43
N ALA A 109 -8.13 11.14 -5.40
CA ALA A 109 -8.12 11.75 -4.06
C ALA A 109 -7.47 13.14 -4.10
N LEU A 110 -6.34 13.29 -4.80
CA LEU A 110 -5.65 14.57 -4.95
C LEU A 110 -6.55 15.61 -5.63
N ARG A 111 -7.25 15.22 -6.71
CA ARG A 111 -8.20 16.13 -7.39
C ARG A 111 -9.32 16.56 -6.43
N ARG A 112 -9.85 15.62 -5.65
CA ARG A 112 -10.92 15.92 -4.68
C ARG A 112 -10.44 16.87 -3.57
N LEU A 113 -9.13 16.81 -3.25
CA LEU A 113 -8.51 17.72 -2.29
C LEU A 113 -8.17 19.09 -2.88
N GLY A 114 -8.41 19.28 -4.18
CA GLY A 114 -8.24 20.58 -4.84
C GLY A 114 -6.88 20.79 -5.51
N TYR A 115 -6.08 19.73 -5.69
CA TYR A 115 -4.81 19.85 -6.42
C TYR A 115 -5.06 19.94 -7.94
N THR A 116 -4.28 20.77 -8.62
CA THR A 116 -4.36 20.93 -10.09
C THR A 116 -3.76 19.69 -10.78
N GLU A 117 -4.08 19.48 -12.05
CA GLU A 117 -3.54 18.36 -12.84
C GLU A 117 -2.00 18.35 -12.86
N SER A 118 -1.39 19.54 -12.94
CA SER A 118 0.07 19.66 -12.89
C SER A 118 0.61 19.13 -11.54
N GLN A 119 0.01 19.59 -10.44
CA GLN A 119 0.41 19.17 -9.10
C GLN A 119 0.19 17.66 -8.89
N VAL A 120 -0.94 17.12 -9.36
CA VAL A 120 -1.21 15.68 -9.32
C VAL A 120 -0.10 14.91 -10.03
N GLY A 121 0.24 15.34 -11.27
CA GLY A 121 1.30 14.70 -12.05
C GLY A 121 2.67 14.76 -11.38
N GLU A 122 2.98 15.88 -10.70
CA GLU A 122 4.25 16.02 -9.98
C GLU A 122 4.31 15.14 -8.74
N ILE A 123 3.20 15.00 -8.01
CA ILE A 123 3.10 14.11 -6.84
C ILE A 123 3.23 12.64 -7.30
N GLU A 124 2.55 12.26 -8.40
CA GLU A 124 2.67 10.90 -8.95
C GLU A 124 4.11 10.61 -9.38
N ARG A 125 4.74 11.56 -10.08
CA ARG A 125 6.13 11.42 -10.55
C ARG A 125 7.11 11.32 -9.38
N TYR A 126 6.86 12.07 -8.30
CA TYR A 126 7.66 11.98 -7.07
C TYR A 126 7.61 10.57 -6.49
N ALA A 127 6.41 9.97 -6.44
CA ALA A 127 6.24 8.62 -5.88
C ALA A 127 6.76 7.52 -6.83
N LEU A 128 6.48 7.65 -8.13
CA LEU A 128 6.82 6.64 -9.15
C LEU A 128 8.23 6.77 -9.69
N GLY A 129 8.82 7.97 -9.64
CA GLY A 129 10.08 8.27 -10.31
C GLY A 129 9.88 8.57 -11.79
N HIS A 130 10.98 8.93 -12.43
CA HIS A 130 11.00 9.29 -13.85
C HIS A 130 11.20 8.09 -14.78
N GLY A 131 11.67 6.96 -14.24
CA GLY A 131 11.88 5.72 -14.99
C GLY A 131 12.99 5.79 -16.04
N THR A 132 13.87 6.79 -15.94
CA THR A 132 14.95 7.00 -16.92
C THR A 132 16.13 7.70 -16.25
N LEU A 133 17.30 7.44 -16.78
CA LEU A 133 18.56 8.11 -16.39
C LEU A 133 18.57 9.60 -16.81
N ARG A 134 17.77 9.97 -17.80
CA ARG A 134 17.75 11.32 -18.35
C ARG A 134 17.23 12.31 -17.29
N GLY A 135 18.05 13.33 -17.00
CA GLY A 135 17.71 14.36 -16.01
C GLY A 135 17.99 13.96 -14.57
N ALA A 136 18.50 12.76 -14.33
CA ALA A 136 18.87 12.33 -12.98
C ALA A 136 20.04 13.17 -12.45
N PRO A 137 20.08 13.50 -11.17
CA PRO A 137 21.07 14.47 -10.65
C PRO A 137 22.51 13.98 -10.70
N THR A 138 22.74 12.71 -10.47
CA THR A 138 24.11 12.18 -10.27
C THR A 138 24.48 11.04 -11.21
N VAL A 139 23.67 9.98 -11.26
CA VAL A 139 23.88 8.86 -12.20
C VAL A 139 23.00 9.13 -13.42
N ASN A 140 23.60 9.67 -14.46
CA ASN A 140 22.90 10.11 -15.66
C ASN A 140 23.73 9.83 -16.91
N PRO A 141 23.18 10.00 -18.13
CA PRO A 141 23.95 9.72 -19.37
C PRO A 141 25.29 10.47 -19.47
N GLY A 142 25.34 11.73 -18.99
CA GLY A 142 26.57 12.51 -19.01
C GLY A 142 27.66 11.91 -18.14
N THR A 143 27.34 11.67 -16.86
CA THR A 143 28.31 11.11 -15.89
C THR A 143 28.72 9.69 -16.29
N LEU A 144 27.81 8.89 -16.89
CA LEU A 144 28.13 7.54 -17.36
C LEU A 144 29.07 7.60 -18.56
N LYS A 145 28.89 8.56 -19.47
CA LYS A 145 29.85 8.79 -20.59
C LYS A 145 31.25 9.16 -20.07
N GLU A 146 31.29 10.02 -19.04
CA GLU A 146 32.57 10.38 -18.40
C GLU A 146 33.28 9.17 -17.80
N LYS A 147 32.51 8.16 -17.38
CA LYS A 147 33.03 6.88 -16.87
C LYS A 147 33.39 5.90 -17.98
N GLY A 148 33.11 6.25 -19.26
CA GLY A 148 33.49 5.45 -20.42
C GLY A 148 32.40 4.63 -21.06
N PHE A 149 31.15 4.76 -20.64
CA PHE A 149 30.01 4.06 -21.29
C PHE A 149 29.69 4.68 -22.65
N THR A 150 29.32 3.85 -23.59
CA THR A 150 28.83 4.27 -24.90
C THR A 150 27.31 4.59 -24.83
N ASP A 151 26.81 5.32 -25.82
CA ASP A 151 25.36 5.62 -25.91
C ASP A 151 24.51 4.36 -25.98
N ALA A 152 24.99 3.32 -26.69
CA ALA A 152 24.25 2.06 -26.80
C ALA A 152 24.15 1.32 -25.45
N GLU A 153 25.24 1.31 -24.69
CA GLU A 153 25.24 0.69 -23.36
C GLU A 153 24.34 1.44 -22.40
N ILE A 154 24.37 2.78 -22.44
CA ILE A 154 23.50 3.63 -21.61
C ILE A 154 22.02 3.38 -21.96
N ALA A 155 21.71 3.25 -23.26
CA ALA A 155 20.34 2.96 -23.70
C ALA A 155 19.86 1.60 -23.17
N THR A 156 20.73 0.58 -23.18
CA THR A 156 20.40 -0.75 -22.65
C THR A 156 20.12 -0.69 -21.13
N ILE A 157 20.94 0.06 -20.40
CA ILE A 157 20.75 0.26 -18.94
C ILE A 157 19.41 1.00 -18.70
N ASP A 158 19.15 2.05 -19.50
CA ASP A 158 17.93 2.87 -19.36
C ASP A 158 16.66 2.05 -19.59
N ASP A 159 16.68 1.15 -20.56
CA ASP A 159 15.56 0.22 -20.85
C ASP A 159 15.31 -0.74 -19.68
N GLU A 160 16.36 -1.16 -18.98
CA GLU A 160 16.23 -2.09 -17.86
C GLU A 160 15.80 -1.40 -16.56
N ILE A 161 16.16 -0.12 -16.41
CA ILE A 161 15.88 0.66 -15.18
C ILE A 161 14.38 0.70 -14.87
N GLY A 162 13.54 0.85 -15.89
CA GLY A 162 12.08 0.90 -15.71
C GLY A 162 11.46 -0.38 -15.12
N LYS A 163 12.23 -1.49 -15.14
CA LYS A 163 11.78 -2.82 -14.69
C LYS A 163 12.30 -3.17 -13.29
N THR A 164 13.08 -2.27 -12.65
CA THR A 164 13.75 -2.56 -11.38
C THR A 164 13.17 -1.69 -10.24
N PHE A 165 13.40 -2.11 -9.01
CA PHE A 165 13.00 -1.38 -7.81
C PHE A 165 14.17 -0.68 -7.12
N ASP A 166 15.36 -0.73 -7.73
CA ASP A 166 16.55 0.03 -7.33
C ASP A 166 17.47 0.07 -8.53
N ILE A 167 18.07 1.24 -8.80
CA ILE A 167 18.91 1.43 -10.00
C ILE A 167 20.09 0.46 -10.03
N GLN A 168 20.63 0.06 -8.87
CA GLN A 168 21.75 -0.88 -8.81
C GLN A 168 21.44 -2.21 -9.52
N PHE A 169 20.18 -2.60 -9.57
CA PHE A 169 19.79 -3.86 -10.23
C PHE A 169 19.79 -3.76 -11.75
N ALA A 170 19.79 -2.55 -12.31
CA ALA A 170 19.98 -2.36 -13.76
C ALA A 170 21.48 -2.37 -14.13
N PHE A 171 22.36 -2.15 -13.14
CA PHE A 171 23.82 -2.20 -13.34
C PHE A 171 24.32 -3.58 -12.91
N ASN A 172 24.10 -4.56 -13.78
CA ASN A 172 24.47 -5.98 -13.53
C ASN A 172 25.08 -6.60 -14.77
N THR A 173 25.62 -7.81 -14.66
CA THR A 173 26.34 -8.49 -15.74
C THR A 173 25.43 -8.98 -16.89
N THR A 174 24.12 -9.00 -16.68
CA THR A 174 23.17 -9.31 -17.77
C THR A 174 22.99 -8.08 -18.67
N THR A 175 22.93 -6.90 -18.04
CA THR A 175 22.74 -5.61 -18.74
C THR A 175 24.06 -5.06 -19.28
N ILE A 176 25.17 -5.24 -18.52
CA ILE A 176 26.50 -4.73 -18.86
C ILE A 176 27.41 -5.93 -19.14
N PRO A 177 27.74 -6.19 -20.40
CA PRO A 177 28.61 -7.32 -20.73
C PRO A 177 29.98 -7.25 -20.06
N ARG A 178 30.57 -8.40 -19.76
CA ARG A 178 31.89 -8.52 -19.15
C ARG A 178 32.94 -7.67 -19.90
N ALA A 179 32.93 -7.73 -21.25
CA ALA A 179 33.87 -6.97 -22.08
C ALA A 179 33.77 -5.44 -21.82
N THR A 180 32.56 -4.93 -21.53
CA THR A 180 32.35 -3.54 -21.17
C THR A 180 33.02 -3.24 -19.81
N LEU A 181 32.84 -4.11 -18.81
CA LEU A 181 33.42 -3.93 -17.48
C LEU A 181 34.96 -3.97 -17.56
N GLU A 182 35.53 -4.88 -18.37
CA GLU A 182 36.98 -4.95 -18.63
C GLU A 182 37.50 -3.65 -19.25
N ARG A 183 36.81 -3.13 -20.28
CA ARG A 183 37.12 -1.86 -20.93
C ARG A 183 37.05 -0.67 -19.95
N LEU A 184 36.13 -0.72 -18.99
CA LEU A 184 35.95 0.30 -17.95
C LEU A 184 36.99 0.18 -16.81
N GLY A 185 37.88 -0.83 -16.88
CA GLY A 185 38.98 -0.98 -15.94
C GLY A 185 38.69 -1.79 -14.67
N PHE A 186 37.62 -2.60 -14.70
CA PHE A 186 37.32 -3.49 -13.55
C PHE A 186 38.38 -4.59 -13.47
N SER A 187 38.90 -4.83 -12.27
CA SER A 187 39.92 -5.86 -12.03
C SER A 187 39.33 -7.27 -12.20
N GLU A 188 40.17 -8.24 -12.54
CA GLU A 188 39.77 -9.65 -12.62
C GLU A 188 39.14 -10.13 -11.32
N ASP A 189 39.65 -9.68 -10.17
CA ASP A 189 39.09 -10.00 -8.86
C ASP A 189 37.64 -9.52 -8.70
N THR A 190 37.36 -8.33 -9.22
CA THR A 190 35.99 -7.77 -9.21
C THR A 190 35.08 -8.51 -10.19
N LEU A 191 35.65 -8.83 -11.35
CA LEU A 191 34.90 -9.54 -12.37
C LEU A 191 34.53 -10.96 -11.99
N UNK A 192 35.24 -11.41 -11.30
CA UNK A 192 35.02 -12.68 -10.73
C UNK A 192 33.93 -12.69 -9.78
N UNK A 193 33.55 -11.55 -9.20
CA UNK A 193 32.50 -11.37 -8.29
C UNK A 193 31.25 -10.85 -8.97
N UNK A 194 31.26 -10.75 -10.05
CA UNK A 194 30.21 -10.27 -10.80
C UNK A 194 28.93 -10.98 -10.66
N UNK A 195 28.95 -12.06 -10.06
CA UNK A 195 27.90 -12.89 -9.69
C UNK A 195 27.53 -12.75 -8.28
N ASP A 196 28.26 -12.11 -7.50
CA ASP A 196 27.97 -11.83 -6.06
C ASP A 196 26.88 -10.76 -5.98
N PRO A 197 25.75 -11.05 -5.33
CA PRO A 197 24.69 -10.04 -5.16
C PRO A 197 25.11 -8.81 -4.35
N LYS A 198 26.25 -8.90 -3.68
CA LYS A 198 26.79 -7.79 -2.86
C LYS A 198 27.62 -6.81 -3.69
N LEU A 199 28.04 -7.20 -4.91
CA LEU A 199 28.79 -6.30 -5.77
C LEU A 199 27.89 -5.19 -6.29
N ASN A 200 28.28 -3.97 -6.07
CA ASN A 200 27.54 -2.80 -6.56
C ASN A 200 28.41 -2.07 -7.59
N ILE A 201 28.12 -2.31 -8.86
CA ILE A 201 28.86 -1.76 -10.01
C ILE A 201 28.93 -0.22 -9.93
N LEU A 202 27.86 0.44 -9.49
CA LEU A 202 27.87 1.91 -9.35
C LEU A 202 28.93 2.40 -8.36
N LYS A 203 29.14 1.68 -7.26
CA LYS A 203 30.20 2.01 -6.29
C LYS A 203 31.58 1.78 -6.90
N GLU A 204 31.74 0.68 -7.62
CA GLU A 204 33.03 0.38 -8.30
C GLU A 204 33.36 1.44 -9.36
N LEU A 205 32.33 2.04 -9.98
CA LEU A 205 32.48 3.15 -10.91
C LEU A 205 32.80 4.48 -10.17
N GLY A 206 32.82 4.46 -8.83
CA GLY A 206 33.18 5.62 -8.02
C GLY A 206 32.03 6.53 -7.59
N PHE A 207 30.79 6.07 -7.77
CA PHE A 207 29.65 6.83 -7.23
C PHE A 207 29.51 6.59 -5.73
N SER A 208 29.37 7.64 -4.96
CA SER A 208 29.14 7.56 -3.51
C SER A 208 27.72 7.04 -3.20
N LYS A 209 27.52 6.57 -1.98
CA LYS A 209 26.18 6.15 -1.50
C LYS A 209 25.14 7.26 -1.65
N ALA A 210 25.54 8.52 -1.42
CA ALA A 210 24.64 9.66 -1.52
C ALA A 210 24.20 9.88 -2.97
N GLU A 211 25.15 9.86 -3.90
CA GLU A 211 24.88 10.02 -5.33
C GLU A 211 23.94 8.92 -5.86
N ILE A 212 24.21 7.67 -5.47
CA ILE A 212 23.36 6.52 -5.86
C ILE A 212 21.94 6.70 -5.30
N LYS A 213 21.84 7.13 -4.03
CA LYS A 213 20.54 7.37 -3.39
C LYS A 213 19.76 8.49 -4.09
N ASP A 214 20.43 9.61 -4.39
CA ASP A 214 19.78 10.75 -5.06
C ASP A 214 19.27 10.36 -6.46
N ALA A 215 20.09 9.65 -7.22
CA ALA A 215 19.70 9.13 -8.53
C ALA A 215 18.53 8.15 -8.39
N ASN A 216 18.58 7.26 -7.39
CA ASN A 216 17.55 6.28 -7.15
C ASN A 216 16.20 6.95 -6.84
N LEU A 217 16.19 7.97 -5.98
CA LEU A 217 14.97 8.72 -5.64
C LEU A 217 14.38 9.41 -6.88
N TYR A 218 15.21 9.92 -7.76
CA TYR A 218 14.77 10.55 -9.01
C TYR A 218 14.21 9.52 -9.99
N ILE A 219 15.00 8.46 -10.23
CA ILE A 219 14.72 7.46 -11.29
C ILE A 219 13.61 6.49 -10.87
N ILE A 220 13.75 5.89 -9.69
CA ILE A 220 12.82 4.86 -9.19
C ILE A 220 11.65 5.50 -8.43
N GLY A 221 11.86 6.70 -7.90
CA GLY A 221 10.87 7.40 -7.09
C GLY A 221 11.02 7.09 -5.60
N THR A 222 10.31 7.86 -4.82
CA THR A 222 10.32 7.74 -3.36
C THR A 222 9.45 6.58 -2.86
N MET A 223 8.50 6.14 -3.68
CA MET A 223 7.46 5.13 -3.38
C MET A 223 6.54 5.55 -2.22
N THR A 224 6.53 6.85 -1.89
CA THR A 224 5.67 7.44 -0.86
C THR A 224 5.21 8.82 -1.33
N THR A 225 4.14 9.31 -0.76
CA THR A 225 3.69 10.70 -0.99
C THR A 225 4.26 11.65 0.05
N GLU A 226 4.91 11.14 1.11
CA GLU A 226 5.51 12.00 2.15
C GLU A 226 6.59 12.89 1.54
N GLY A 227 6.48 14.20 1.74
CA GLY A 227 7.42 15.17 1.20
C GLY A 227 7.25 15.49 -0.27
N ALA A 228 6.20 14.99 -0.91
CA ALA A 228 5.92 15.27 -2.33
C ALA A 228 5.71 16.78 -2.54
N PRO A 229 6.19 17.33 -3.67
CA PRO A 229 5.98 18.73 -3.95
C PRO A 229 4.49 19.07 -3.92
N HIS A 230 4.14 20.25 -3.41
CA HIS A 230 2.76 20.76 -3.31
C HIS A 230 1.88 20.04 -2.30
N LEU A 231 2.17 18.79 -1.91
CA LEU A 231 1.31 18.04 -0.99
C LEU A 231 1.39 18.62 0.42
N LYS A 232 0.26 19.08 0.93
CA LYS A 232 0.16 19.68 2.27
C LYS A 232 0.29 18.58 3.34
N GLU A 233 0.99 18.89 4.42
CA GLU A 233 1.16 17.95 5.55
C GLU A 233 -0.16 17.48 6.14
N GLU A 234 -1.17 18.37 6.18
CA GLU A 234 -2.51 18.05 6.69
C GLU A 234 -3.20 16.95 5.87
N HIS A 235 -2.74 16.71 4.63
CA HIS A 235 -3.30 15.68 3.74
C HIS A 235 -2.52 14.35 3.79
N TYR A 236 -1.35 14.31 4.45
CA TYR A 236 -0.51 13.09 4.48
C TYR A 236 -1.27 11.87 4.98
N ALA A 237 -2.09 12.04 6.04
CA ALA A 237 -2.81 10.92 6.67
C ALA A 237 -3.78 10.22 5.71
N ILE A 238 -4.26 10.94 4.69
CA ILE A 238 -5.18 10.38 3.68
C ILE A 238 -4.49 9.27 2.87
N PHE A 239 -3.16 9.39 2.72
CA PHE A 239 -2.35 8.47 1.91
C PHE A 239 -1.54 7.47 2.74
N ASP A 240 -1.79 7.40 4.06
CA ASP A 240 -1.14 6.41 4.92
C ASP A 240 -1.56 5.00 4.48
N CYS A 241 -0.59 4.12 4.40
CA CYS A 241 -0.79 2.72 4.03
C CYS A 241 -0.59 1.81 5.25
N ALA A 242 -0.85 0.51 5.06
CA ALA A 242 -0.64 -0.47 6.14
C ALA A 242 0.81 -0.49 6.62
N ASN A 243 1.76 -0.21 5.72
CA ASN A 243 3.19 -0.21 6.01
C ASN A 243 3.84 1.13 5.62
N ARG A 244 5.01 1.38 6.16
CA ARG A 244 5.84 2.52 5.71
C ARG A 244 6.22 2.30 4.26
N CYS A 245 6.09 3.34 3.45
CA CYS A 245 6.28 3.25 2.01
C CYS A 245 7.66 3.76 1.60
N GLY A 246 8.33 3.02 0.75
CA GLY A 246 9.63 3.41 0.20
C GLY A 246 10.74 3.45 1.24
N SER A 247 11.86 4.06 0.87
CA SER A 247 13.06 4.14 1.72
C SER A 247 13.05 5.36 2.65
N ILE A 248 12.18 6.33 2.40
CA ILE A 248 12.13 7.59 3.17
C ILE A 248 10.82 7.75 3.95
N GLY A 249 9.78 6.97 3.64
CA GLY A 249 8.49 7.07 4.31
C GLY A 249 8.59 6.65 5.78
N THR A 250 7.94 7.42 6.64
CA THR A 250 7.91 7.19 8.09
C THR A 250 6.51 6.84 8.58
N ARG A 251 5.49 7.24 7.83
CA ARG A 251 4.09 7.13 8.20
C ARG A 251 3.52 5.75 7.83
N TYR A 252 2.58 5.29 8.64
CA TYR A 252 1.84 4.05 8.41
C TYR A 252 0.58 4.09 9.30
N ILE A 253 -0.40 3.26 8.98
CA ILE A 253 -1.62 3.13 9.79
C ILE A 253 -1.26 2.32 11.05
N PRO A 254 -1.38 2.89 12.26
CA PRO A 254 -1.06 2.17 13.50
C PRO A 254 -1.97 0.95 13.70
N TYR A 255 -1.45 -0.11 14.34
CA TYR A 255 -2.23 -1.32 14.58
C TYR A 255 -3.54 -1.06 15.33
N LYS A 256 -3.56 -0.09 16.21
CA LYS A 256 -4.80 0.28 16.94
C LYS A 256 -5.90 0.78 16.00
N ALA A 257 -5.52 1.46 14.91
CA ALA A 257 -6.49 1.91 13.91
C ALA A 257 -7.08 0.74 13.12
N HIS A 258 -6.27 -0.30 12.84
CA HIS A 258 -6.77 -1.53 12.21
C HIS A 258 -7.84 -2.19 13.09
N VAL A 259 -7.56 -2.33 14.40
CA VAL A 259 -8.51 -2.90 15.38
C VAL A 259 -9.77 -2.04 15.47
N GLY A 260 -9.59 -0.71 15.55
CA GLY A 260 -10.70 0.24 15.62
C GLY A 260 -11.62 0.15 14.40
N MET A 261 -11.04 0.05 13.20
CA MET A 261 -11.82 -0.10 11.96
C MET A 261 -12.64 -1.39 11.98
N MET A 262 -12.03 -2.50 12.42
CA MET A 262 -12.75 -3.79 12.53
C MET A 262 -13.88 -3.67 13.55
N GLY A 263 -13.63 -3.03 14.71
CA GLY A 263 -14.64 -2.82 15.74
C GLY A 263 -15.82 -2.00 15.26
N ALA A 264 -15.57 -1.01 14.42
CA ALA A 264 -16.64 -0.17 13.85
C ALA A 264 -17.48 -0.92 12.83
N VAL A 265 -16.89 -1.88 12.11
CA VAL A 265 -17.56 -2.64 11.04
C VAL A 265 -18.29 -3.89 11.57
N GLN A 266 -17.75 -4.55 12.60
CA GLN A 266 -18.28 -5.82 13.12
C GLN A 266 -19.78 -5.78 13.45
N PRO A 267 -20.36 -4.70 14.01
CA PRO A 267 -21.80 -4.66 14.33
C PRO A 267 -22.74 -4.87 13.14
N PHE A 268 -22.23 -4.71 11.92
CA PHE A 268 -23.03 -4.83 10.70
C PHE A 268 -22.88 -6.20 10.03
N LEU A 269 -22.10 -7.10 10.64
CA LEU A 269 -21.79 -8.41 10.08
C LEU A 269 -22.14 -9.51 11.07
N SER A 270 -22.80 -10.56 10.57
CA SER A 270 -23.12 -11.74 11.39
C SER A 270 -21.93 -12.70 11.52
N GLY A 271 -21.00 -12.63 10.58
CA GLY A 271 -19.78 -13.44 10.55
C GLY A 271 -18.53 -12.62 10.88
N ALA A 272 -17.38 -13.17 10.57
CA ALA A 272 -16.08 -12.57 10.88
C ALA A 272 -15.59 -11.63 9.76
N ILE A 273 -14.58 -10.83 10.10
CA ILE A 273 -13.87 -9.94 9.20
C ILE A 273 -12.47 -10.55 8.98
N SER A 274 -12.14 -10.80 7.71
CA SER A 274 -10.80 -11.21 7.34
C SER A 274 -9.97 -9.95 7.10
N LYS A 275 -9.16 -9.58 8.09
CA LYS A 275 -8.29 -8.41 8.01
C LYS A 275 -7.03 -8.65 8.84
N THR A 276 -5.89 -8.33 8.24
CA THR A 276 -4.62 -8.36 8.95
C THR A 276 -4.46 -7.09 9.79
N ILE A 277 -4.04 -7.25 11.02
CA ILE A 277 -3.63 -6.13 11.87
C ILE A 277 -2.12 -5.99 11.66
N ASN A 278 -1.73 -5.10 10.76
CA ASN A 278 -0.33 -4.91 10.40
C ASN A 278 0.43 -4.30 11.59
N MET A 279 1.48 -4.96 12.03
CA MET A 279 2.31 -4.52 13.16
C MET A 279 3.74 -4.23 12.69
N PRO A 280 4.40 -3.22 13.27
CA PRO A 280 5.77 -2.91 12.88
C PRO A 280 6.73 -4.01 13.36
N LYS A 281 7.88 -4.13 12.69
CA LYS A 281 8.90 -5.15 12.98
C LYS A 281 9.36 -5.14 14.45
N ASN A 282 9.30 -3.97 15.10
CA ASN A 282 9.71 -3.79 16.50
C ASN A 282 8.56 -3.91 17.50
N ALA A 283 7.40 -4.47 17.07
CA ALA A 283 6.28 -4.71 17.98
C ALA A 283 6.69 -5.69 19.08
N THR A 284 6.21 -5.44 20.29
CA THR A 284 6.53 -6.24 21.47
C THR A 284 5.45 -7.30 21.73
N ILE A 285 5.74 -8.21 22.65
CA ILE A 285 4.76 -9.21 23.13
C ILE A 285 3.55 -8.47 23.75
N GLU A 286 3.82 -7.38 24.44
CA GLU A 286 2.78 -6.55 25.09
C GLU A 286 1.87 -5.92 24.04
N ASP A 287 2.42 -5.44 22.91
CA ASP A 287 1.62 -4.90 21.81
C ASP A 287 0.69 -5.97 21.23
N VAL A 288 1.19 -7.19 21.05
CA VAL A 288 0.39 -8.33 20.57
C VAL A 288 -0.71 -8.68 21.57
N ALA A 289 -0.39 -8.70 22.87
CA ALA A 289 -1.37 -8.95 23.93
C ALA A 289 -2.45 -7.87 23.93
N GLU A 290 -2.05 -6.60 23.78
CA GLU A 290 -2.97 -5.47 23.69
C GLU A 290 -3.93 -5.59 22.51
N VAL A 291 -3.41 -5.99 21.34
CA VAL A 291 -4.24 -6.21 20.14
C VAL A 291 -5.32 -7.27 20.43
N ASN A 292 -4.93 -8.40 20.98
CA ASN A 292 -5.87 -9.49 21.28
C ASN A 292 -6.91 -9.05 22.32
N TRP A 293 -6.48 -8.37 23.38
CA TRP A 293 -7.36 -7.89 24.43
C TRP A 293 -8.36 -6.86 23.92
N THR A 294 -7.87 -5.87 23.17
CA THR A 294 -8.73 -4.80 22.61
C THR A 294 -9.71 -5.36 21.58
N SER A 295 -9.26 -6.32 20.77
CA SER A 295 -10.13 -6.98 19.78
C SER A 295 -11.29 -7.71 20.47
N TRP A 296 -10.99 -8.41 21.56
CA TRP A 296 -12.02 -9.07 22.38
C TRP A 296 -12.99 -8.03 22.98
N GLN A 297 -12.46 -6.93 23.52
CA GLN A 297 -13.28 -5.86 24.10
C GLN A 297 -14.22 -5.24 23.05
N TYR A 298 -13.79 -5.16 21.79
CA TYR A 298 -14.59 -4.62 20.70
C TYR A 298 -15.56 -5.65 20.10
N GLY A 299 -15.57 -6.88 20.62
CA GLY A 299 -16.47 -7.93 20.17
C GLY A 299 -16.12 -8.50 18.78
N LEU A 300 -14.87 -8.46 18.40
CA LEU A 300 -14.43 -9.01 17.10
C LEU A 300 -14.52 -10.53 17.11
N ASN A 301 -15.03 -11.09 16.01
CA ASN A 301 -15.20 -12.54 15.86
C ASN A 301 -13.89 -13.25 15.46
N ALA A 302 -12.91 -12.51 14.94
CA ALA A 302 -11.62 -13.09 14.53
C ALA A 302 -10.53 -12.02 14.56
N VAL A 303 -9.30 -12.45 14.78
CA VAL A 303 -8.10 -11.60 14.81
C VAL A 303 -7.00 -12.30 14.02
N ALA A 304 -6.29 -11.55 13.16
CA ALA A 304 -5.11 -12.03 12.42
C ALA A 304 -4.00 -10.98 12.50
N LEU A 305 -2.76 -11.41 12.81
CA LEU A 305 -1.58 -10.54 12.92
C LEU A 305 -0.59 -10.86 11.82
#